data_c32d07297cb27921d1966a7a95b5d40c
#
_entry.id   c32d07297cb27921d1966a7a95b5d40c
#
_cell.length_a   1.000
_cell.length_b   1.000
_cell.length_c   1.000
_cell.angle_alpha   90.00
_cell.angle_beta   90.00
_cell.angle_gamma   90.00
#
_symmetry.space_group_name_H-M   'P 1'
#
loop_
_entity.id
_entity.type
_entity.pdbx_description
1 polymer ?
#
loop_
_entity_poly.entity_id
_entity_poly.type
_entity_poly.pdbx_seq_one_letter_code
_entity_poly.pdbx_strand_id
1 'polypeptide(L)'
;REILAGLIGSDSRIQFSETMPGEANAIYHLIDAAGLEGMVSKRRDSKYRSGPTTNWLKTKSFTESEFELLGVERERGKPAFALMAEPGTRKYVGSAFVSVNREMRERLWKRVQEHAGPPPKEMPKRPATQWVKPGIKARVKHLRGEEDLRHASLQDFWDDE
;
A
#
# COMPACT_ATOMS: atom_id res chain seq x y z
N ARG A 1 -20.24 -14.36 20.70
CA ARG A 1 -19.30 -13.31 21.09
C ARG A 1 -19.26 -13.09 22.58
N GLU A 2 -20.40 -13.07 23.25
CA GLU A 2 -20.53 -12.87 24.71
C GLU A 2 -19.73 -13.91 25.50
N ILE A 3 -19.84 -15.20 25.13
CA ILE A 3 -19.06 -16.29 25.76
C ILE A 3 -17.55 -16.03 25.59
N LEU A 4 -17.11 -15.62 24.41
CA LEU A 4 -15.70 -15.33 24.15
C LEU A 4 -15.22 -14.11 24.94
N ALA A 5 -16.03 -13.05 25.03
CA ALA A 5 -15.72 -11.88 25.83
C ALA A 5 -15.56 -12.23 27.32
N GLY A 6 -16.40 -13.16 27.84
CA GLY A 6 -16.29 -13.64 29.20
C GLY A 6 -15.08 -14.54 29.48
N LEU A 7 -14.56 -15.21 28.44
CA LEU A 7 -13.37 -16.06 28.55
C LEU A 7 -12.06 -15.30 28.44
N ILE A 8 -12.05 -14.16 27.73
CA ILE A 8 -10.89 -13.29 27.61
C ILE A 8 -10.89 -12.36 28.82
N GLY A 9 -10.08 -12.72 29.81
CA GLY A 9 -9.89 -11.87 31.00
C GLY A 9 -9.11 -10.59 30.67
N SER A 10 -8.71 -9.86 31.70
CA SER A 10 -7.93 -8.61 31.60
C SER A 10 -6.45 -8.81 31.18
N ASP A 11 -6.10 -9.92 30.56
CA ASP A 11 -4.73 -10.16 30.04
C ASP A 11 -4.46 -9.22 28.87
N SER A 12 -3.44 -8.37 29.03
CA SER A 12 -3.05 -7.36 28.04
C SER A 12 -2.55 -7.95 26.70
N ARG A 13 -2.20 -9.23 26.65
CA ARG A 13 -1.70 -9.91 25.45
C ARG A 13 -2.81 -10.39 24.53
N ILE A 14 -4.03 -10.54 25.03
CA ILE A 14 -5.20 -10.95 24.27
C ILE A 14 -6.31 -9.94 24.51
N GLN A 15 -6.75 -9.29 23.43
CA GLN A 15 -7.80 -8.30 23.51
C GLN A 15 -9.06 -8.77 22.77
N PHE A 16 -10.21 -8.56 23.41
CA PHE A 16 -11.48 -8.76 22.74
C PHE A 16 -11.75 -7.62 21.76
N SER A 17 -11.90 -7.96 20.48
CA SER A 17 -12.29 -6.97 19.47
C SER A 17 -13.76 -6.59 19.62
N GLU A 18 -14.01 -5.40 20.08
CA GLU A 18 -15.36 -4.86 20.26
C GLU A 18 -16.08 -4.66 18.91
N THR A 19 -17.39 -4.55 18.97
CA THR A 19 -18.23 -4.24 17.82
C THR A 19 -18.61 -2.77 17.90
N MET A 20 -18.33 -2.02 16.85
CA MET A 20 -18.78 -0.63 16.73
C MET A 20 -20.19 -0.62 16.14
N PRO A 21 -21.21 -0.15 16.89
CA PRO A 21 -22.55 0.04 16.36
C PRO A 21 -22.60 1.30 15.47
N GLY A 22 -23.36 1.26 14.39
CA GLY A 22 -23.58 2.43 13.53
C GLY A 22 -23.55 2.08 12.04
N GLU A 23 -23.72 3.11 11.23
CA GLU A 23 -23.65 3.02 9.78
C GLU A 23 -22.20 2.81 9.31
N ALA A 24 -22.00 1.92 8.33
CA ALA A 24 -20.69 1.53 7.85
C ALA A 24 -19.81 2.71 7.39
N ASN A 25 -20.41 3.69 6.73
CA ASN A 25 -19.69 4.88 6.28
C ASN A 25 -19.19 5.74 7.44
N ALA A 26 -20.02 5.95 8.47
CA ALA A 26 -19.63 6.72 9.65
C ALA A 26 -18.48 6.02 10.41
N ILE A 27 -18.57 4.71 10.58
CA ILE A 27 -17.51 3.90 11.19
C ILE A 27 -16.23 3.96 10.35
N TYR A 28 -16.33 3.88 9.03
CA TYR A 28 -15.18 3.99 8.15
C TYR A 28 -14.46 5.34 8.30
N HIS A 29 -15.19 6.44 8.37
CA HIS A 29 -14.60 7.77 8.61
C HIS A 29 -13.88 7.87 9.96
N LEU A 30 -14.42 7.28 11.01
CA LEU A 30 -13.75 7.23 12.32
C LEU A 30 -12.45 6.42 12.26
N ILE A 31 -12.48 5.28 11.59
CA ILE A 31 -11.31 4.39 11.41
C ILE A 31 -10.23 5.09 10.58
N ASP A 32 -10.64 5.77 9.51
CA ASP A 32 -9.73 6.51 8.65
C ASP A 32 -9.10 7.71 9.39
N ALA A 33 -9.90 8.47 10.13
CA ALA A 33 -9.43 9.57 10.98
C ALA A 33 -8.49 9.10 12.11
N ALA A 34 -8.73 7.89 12.66
CA ALA A 34 -7.87 7.28 13.66
C ALA A 34 -6.59 6.65 13.09
N GLY A 35 -6.37 6.70 11.79
CA GLY A 35 -5.18 6.15 11.13
C GLY A 35 -5.11 4.61 11.11
N LEU A 36 -6.23 3.92 11.28
CA LEU A 36 -6.27 2.46 11.31
C LEU A 36 -6.25 1.85 9.89
N GLU A 37 -5.77 0.60 9.76
CA GLU A 37 -5.65 -0.11 8.48
C GLU A 37 -6.99 -0.31 7.76
N GLY A 38 -8.09 -0.41 8.50
CA GLY A 38 -9.42 -0.62 7.94
C GLY A 38 -10.36 -1.33 8.91
N MET A 39 -11.48 -1.82 8.38
CA MET A 39 -12.50 -2.51 9.18
C MET A 39 -12.94 -3.82 8.55
N VAL A 40 -13.52 -4.70 9.37
CA VAL A 40 -14.20 -5.91 8.91
C VAL A 40 -15.68 -5.83 9.28
N SER A 41 -16.53 -5.68 8.28
CA SER A 41 -17.99 -5.75 8.43
C SER A 41 -18.43 -7.22 8.39
N LYS A 42 -19.18 -7.64 9.38
CA LYS A 42 -19.67 -9.03 9.48
C LYS A 42 -21.19 -9.05 9.48
N ARG A 43 -21.74 -9.91 8.66
CA ARG A 43 -23.21 -10.10 8.63
C ARG A 43 -23.68 -10.64 9.98
N ARG A 44 -24.60 -9.94 10.62
CA ARG A 44 -25.02 -10.17 12.02
C ARG A 44 -25.60 -11.58 12.26
N ASP A 45 -26.38 -12.06 11.30
CA ASP A 45 -27.12 -13.34 11.34
C ASP A 45 -26.29 -14.52 10.77
N SER A 46 -25.02 -14.28 10.41
CA SER A 46 -24.18 -15.34 9.86
C SER A 46 -23.50 -16.16 10.93
N LYS A 47 -23.47 -17.48 10.73
CA LYS A 47 -22.62 -18.39 11.53
C LYS A 47 -21.17 -18.28 11.07
N TYR A 48 -20.26 -18.53 12.00
CA TYR A 48 -18.84 -18.65 11.65
C TYR A 48 -18.63 -19.84 10.70
N ARG A 49 -17.87 -19.57 9.64
CA ARG A 49 -17.36 -20.61 8.73
C ARG A 49 -15.89 -20.34 8.47
N SER A 50 -15.07 -21.39 8.51
CA SER A 50 -13.67 -21.30 8.10
C SER A 50 -13.58 -21.21 6.57
N GLY A 51 -12.60 -20.44 6.07
CA GLY A 51 -12.36 -20.23 4.65
C GLY A 51 -13.06 -18.99 4.07
N PRO A 52 -13.00 -18.80 2.74
CA PRO A 52 -13.59 -17.64 2.06
C PRO A 52 -15.09 -17.55 2.28
N THR A 53 -15.60 -16.35 2.57
CA THR A 53 -17.02 -16.09 2.80
C THR A 53 -17.38 -14.66 2.39
N THR A 54 -18.58 -14.47 1.85
CA THR A 54 -19.17 -13.17 1.55
C THR A 54 -19.85 -12.52 2.76
N ASN A 55 -19.97 -13.25 3.88
CA ASN A 55 -20.54 -12.74 5.12
C ASN A 55 -19.59 -11.80 5.89
N TRP A 56 -18.33 -11.76 5.51
CA TRP A 56 -17.29 -10.88 6.07
C TRP A 56 -16.70 -10.05 4.96
N LEU A 57 -16.87 -8.73 5.07
CA LEU A 57 -16.36 -7.76 4.10
C LEU A 57 -15.23 -6.97 4.74
N LYS A 58 -14.05 -7.02 4.15
CA LYS A 58 -12.88 -6.24 4.58
C LYS A 58 -12.81 -4.95 3.78
N THR A 59 -12.90 -3.82 4.48
CA THR A 59 -12.71 -2.48 3.91
C THR A 59 -11.40 -1.91 4.43
N LYS A 60 -10.48 -1.60 3.52
CA LYS A 60 -9.14 -1.11 3.86
C LYS A 60 -9.04 0.40 3.72
N SER A 61 -8.30 1.05 4.60
CA SER A 61 -7.90 2.44 4.48
C SER A 61 -6.63 2.57 3.67
N PHE A 62 -6.62 3.54 2.75
CA PHE A 62 -5.46 3.89 1.94
C PHE A 62 -5.01 5.31 2.28
N THR A 63 -3.75 5.57 2.09
CA THR A 63 -3.17 6.92 2.16
C THR A 63 -2.34 7.19 0.91
N GLU A 64 -2.09 8.46 0.63
CA GLU A 64 -1.16 8.87 -0.40
C GLU A 64 0.04 9.53 0.26
N SER A 65 1.23 9.11 -0.15
CA SER A 65 2.49 9.64 0.36
C SER A 65 3.48 9.84 -0.77
N GLU A 66 4.47 10.69 -0.52
CA GLU A 66 5.55 10.96 -1.46
C GLU A 66 6.74 10.04 -1.18
N PHE A 67 7.34 9.56 -2.27
CA PHE A 67 8.50 8.68 -2.26
C PHE A 67 9.50 9.12 -3.33
N GLU A 68 10.73 8.66 -3.22
CA GLU A 68 11.71 8.79 -4.31
C GLU A 68 11.60 7.59 -5.25
N LEU A 69 11.66 7.83 -6.56
CA LEU A 69 11.72 6.79 -7.56
C LEU A 69 13.15 6.26 -7.68
N LEU A 70 13.35 4.97 -7.46
CA LEU A 70 14.63 4.28 -7.67
C LEU A 70 14.78 3.73 -9.08
N GLY A 71 13.69 3.33 -9.68
CA GLY A 71 13.67 2.72 -11.01
C GLY A 71 12.30 2.16 -11.35
N VAL A 72 12.19 1.61 -12.55
CA VAL A 72 10.97 0.96 -13.02
C VAL A 72 11.30 -0.42 -13.54
N GLU A 73 10.64 -1.42 -12.97
CA GLU A 73 10.70 -2.80 -13.43
C GLU A 73 9.65 -3.06 -14.49
N ARG A 74 10.10 -3.49 -15.68
CA ARG A 74 9.23 -3.83 -16.81
C ARG A 74 9.67 -5.14 -17.43
N GLU A 75 8.76 -6.07 -17.45
CA GLU A 75 8.95 -7.34 -18.14
C GLU A 75 7.82 -7.53 -19.17
N ARG A 76 8.16 -8.03 -20.35
CA ARG A 76 7.17 -8.22 -21.43
C ARG A 76 6.06 -9.16 -20.96
N GLY A 77 4.81 -8.72 -21.12
CA GLY A 77 3.62 -9.49 -20.75
C GLY A 77 3.29 -9.46 -19.24
N LYS A 78 4.07 -8.71 -18.44
CA LYS A 78 3.79 -8.51 -17.01
C LYS A 78 3.45 -7.06 -16.69
N PRO A 79 2.75 -6.82 -15.58
CA PRO A 79 2.56 -5.46 -15.07
C PRO A 79 3.89 -4.78 -14.75
N ALA A 80 3.94 -3.46 -14.96
CA ALA A 80 5.10 -2.66 -14.59
C ALA A 80 4.99 -2.17 -13.13
N PHE A 81 6.14 -2.10 -12.46
CA PHE A 81 6.23 -1.61 -11.08
C PHE A 81 7.28 -0.51 -10.97
N ALA A 82 6.94 0.54 -10.25
CA ALA A 82 7.85 1.60 -9.86
C ALA A 82 8.44 1.27 -8.48
N LEU A 83 9.76 1.21 -8.41
CA LEU A 83 10.50 0.89 -7.18
C LEU A 83 10.69 2.17 -6.38
N MET A 84 10.21 2.17 -5.14
CA MET A 84 10.13 3.35 -4.28
C MET A 84 11.11 3.30 -3.13
N ALA A 85 11.60 4.46 -2.76
CA ALA A 85 12.44 4.67 -1.59
C ALA A 85 11.88 5.75 -0.70
N GLU A 86 12.23 5.67 0.58
CA GLU A 86 11.96 6.72 1.55
C GLU A 86 12.71 8.00 1.16
N PRO A 87 12.04 9.17 1.17
CA PRO A 87 12.67 10.44 0.85
C PRO A 87 13.86 10.75 1.75
N GLY A 88 14.95 11.22 1.14
CA GLY A 88 16.18 11.61 1.83
C GLY A 88 17.12 10.46 2.17
N THR A 89 16.64 9.33 2.65
CA THR A 89 17.48 8.15 2.98
C THR A 89 17.75 7.26 1.77
N ARG A 90 16.87 7.30 0.76
CA ARG A 90 16.85 6.40 -0.40
C ARG A 90 16.77 4.92 -0.04
N LYS A 91 16.36 4.59 1.17
CA LYS A 91 16.08 3.21 1.59
C LYS A 91 14.89 2.67 0.80
N TYR A 92 15.05 1.52 0.15
CA TYR A 92 13.96 0.85 -0.55
C TYR A 92 12.83 0.47 0.41
N VAL A 93 11.60 0.84 0.07
CA VAL A 93 10.39 0.59 0.89
C VAL A 93 9.33 -0.22 0.14
N GLY A 94 9.61 -0.67 -1.06
CA GLY A 94 8.68 -1.49 -1.82
C GLY A 94 8.42 -0.99 -3.23
N SER A 95 7.44 -1.59 -3.90
CA SER A 95 7.10 -1.27 -5.27
C SER A 95 5.63 -0.87 -5.41
N ALA A 96 5.36 0.10 -6.28
CA ALA A 96 4.03 0.56 -6.63
C ALA A 96 3.66 0.12 -8.04
N PHE A 97 2.46 -0.43 -8.20
CA PHE A 97 1.92 -0.80 -9.51
C PHE A 97 1.74 0.44 -10.40
N VAL A 98 2.22 0.38 -11.63
CA VAL A 98 2.08 1.47 -12.61
C VAL A 98 0.73 1.35 -13.30
N SER A 99 -0.32 1.86 -12.63
CA SER A 99 -1.72 1.83 -13.10
C SER A 99 -2.18 3.12 -13.78
N VAL A 100 -1.25 4.03 -14.07
CA VAL A 100 -1.50 5.32 -14.69
C VAL A 100 -1.97 5.19 -16.15
N ASN A 101 -2.62 6.26 -16.68
CA ASN A 101 -3.07 6.30 -18.05
C ASN A 101 -1.90 6.21 -19.06
N ARG A 102 -2.22 6.04 -20.33
CA ARG A 102 -1.20 5.84 -21.39
C ARG A 102 -0.23 7.03 -21.49
N GLU A 103 -0.74 8.24 -21.49
CA GLU A 103 0.06 9.46 -21.63
C GLU A 103 1.08 9.61 -20.49
N MET A 104 0.62 9.47 -19.24
CA MET A 104 1.48 9.51 -18.07
C MET A 104 2.49 8.37 -18.06
N ARG A 105 2.11 7.19 -18.54
CA ARG A 105 3.01 6.04 -18.66
C ARG A 105 4.11 6.30 -19.68
N GLU A 106 3.79 6.86 -20.85
CA GLU A 106 4.78 7.21 -21.87
C GLU A 106 5.73 8.31 -21.35
N ARG A 107 5.21 9.31 -20.65
CA ARG A 107 6.01 10.34 -19.95
C ARG A 107 6.94 9.73 -18.91
N LEU A 108 6.46 8.77 -18.11
CA LEU A 108 7.28 8.06 -17.13
C LEU A 108 8.42 7.28 -17.80
N TRP A 109 8.13 6.54 -18.88
CA TRP A 109 9.15 5.78 -19.61
C TRP A 109 10.24 6.68 -20.19
N LYS A 110 9.86 7.79 -20.79
CA LYS A 110 10.79 8.79 -21.30
C LYS A 110 11.67 9.33 -20.17
N ARG A 111 11.06 9.73 -19.05
CA ARG A 111 11.77 10.30 -17.91
C ARG A 111 12.76 9.33 -17.27
N VAL A 112 12.37 8.09 -17.10
CA VAL A 112 13.22 7.03 -16.57
C VAL A 112 14.44 6.76 -17.49
N GLN A 113 14.29 6.87 -18.81
CA GLN A 113 15.40 6.76 -19.75
C GLN A 113 16.34 7.95 -19.69
N GLU A 114 15.82 9.17 -19.65
CA GLU A 114 16.61 10.41 -19.55
C GLU A 114 17.42 10.48 -18.26
N HIS A 115 16.90 9.91 -17.17
CA HIS A 115 17.54 9.89 -15.84
C HIS A 115 18.17 8.53 -15.51
N ALA A 116 18.48 7.72 -16.50
CA ALA A 116 19.11 6.43 -16.30
C ALA A 116 20.35 6.52 -15.38
N GLY A 117 20.46 5.60 -14.44
CA GLY A 117 21.53 5.56 -13.44
C GLY A 117 21.88 4.14 -13.03
N PRO A 118 22.92 3.97 -12.21
CA PRO A 118 23.27 2.68 -11.67
C PRO A 118 22.28 2.23 -10.59
N PRO A 119 22.16 0.92 -10.34
CA PRO A 119 21.39 0.40 -9.21
C PRO A 119 21.95 0.91 -7.88
N PRO A 120 21.10 1.17 -6.87
CA PRO A 120 21.55 1.44 -5.51
C PRO A 120 22.38 0.26 -4.96
N LYS A 121 23.38 0.55 -4.12
CA LYS A 121 24.37 -0.45 -3.66
C LYS A 121 23.77 -1.64 -2.90
N GLU A 122 22.67 -1.45 -2.20
CA GLU A 122 22.03 -2.46 -1.34
C GLU A 122 20.88 -3.22 -2.03
N MET A 123 20.61 -2.93 -3.30
CA MET A 123 19.52 -3.57 -4.00
C MET A 123 19.93 -4.93 -4.60
N PRO A 124 19.08 -5.96 -4.47
CA PRO A 124 19.31 -7.22 -5.15
C PRO A 124 19.26 -7.03 -6.67
N LYS A 125 19.93 -7.93 -7.40
CA LYS A 125 19.91 -7.91 -8.87
C LYS A 125 18.48 -8.04 -9.40
N ARG A 126 18.07 -7.03 -10.18
CA ARG A 126 16.75 -6.97 -10.85
C ARG A 126 16.96 -6.67 -12.34
N PRO A 127 17.18 -7.68 -13.17
CA PRO A 127 17.60 -7.48 -14.57
C PRO A 127 16.56 -6.76 -15.44
N ALA A 128 15.28 -6.83 -15.08
CA ALA A 128 14.19 -6.14 -15.79
C ALA A 128 13.97 -4.69 -15.35
N THR A 129 14.85 -4.15 -14.49
CA THR A 129 14.70 -2.80 -13.92
C THR A 129 15.58 -1.79 -14.64
N GLN A 130 14.96 -0.72 -15.10
CA GLN A 130 15.65 0.51 -15.47
C GLN A 130 15.80 1.38 -14.22
N TRP A 131 17.02 1.50 -13.72
CA TRP A 131 17.35 2.33 -12.57
C TRP A 131 17.48 3.80 -12.96
N VAL A 132 17.19 4.70 -12.01
CA VAL A 132 17.30 6.15 -12.21
C VAL A 132 18.21 6.79 -11.17
N LYS A 133 18.85 7.90 -11.57
CA LYS A 133 19.55 8.79 -10.64
C LYS A 133 18.55 9.44 -9.68
N PRO A 134 19.02 9.95 -8.51
CA PRO A 134 18.20 10.79 -7.62
C PRO A 134 17.58 11.96 -8.36
N GLY A 135 16.40 12.42 -7.92
CA GLY A 135 15.76 13.63 -8.43
C GLY A 135 14.39 13.41 -9.06
N ILE A 136 13.81 12.22 -8.94
CA ILE A 136 12.42 11.98 -9.34
C ILE A 136 11.63 11.59 -8.10
N LYS A 137 10.60 12.37 -7.77
CA LYS A 137 9.62 12.08 -6.73
C LYS A 137 8.35 11.48 -7.33
N ALA A 138 7.65 10.73 -6.52
CA ALA A 138 6.41 10.08 -6.92
C ALA A 138 5.39 10.10 -5.79
N ARG A 139 4.13 10.33 -6.13
CA ARG A 139 2.99 10.15 -5.23
C ARG A 139 2.42 8.75 -5.41
N VAL A 140 2.32 8.04 -4.31
CA VAL A 140 1.89 6.66 -4.28
C VAL A 140 0.73 6.50 -3.31
N LYS A 141 -0.36 5.90 -3.79
CA LYS A 141 -1.46 5.44 -2.95
C LYS A 141 -1.12 4.05 -2.43
N HIS A 142 -1.09 3.87 -1.13
CA HIS A 142 -0.72 2.61 -0.50
C HIS A 142 -1.57 2.30 0.73
N LEU A 143 -1.49 1.07 1.20
CA LEU A 143 -2.17 0.65 2.42
C LEU A 143 -1.53 1.35 3.62
N ARG A 144 -2.37 1.83 4.56
CA ARG A 144 -1.93 2.50 5.77
C ARG A 144 -1.42 1.49 6.82
N GLY A 145 -0.49 1.93 7.68
CA GLY A 145 -0.06 1.18 8.88
C GLY A 145 1.06 0.17 8.67
N GLU A 146 1.71 0.17 7.52
CA GLU A 146 2.82 -0.73 7.19
C GLU A 146 4.10 0.07 6.93
N GLU A 147 5.26 -0.46 7.36
CA GLU A 147 6.57 0.14 7.05
C GLU A 147 6.91 0.00 5.58
N ASP A 148 6.60 -1.15 4.98
CA ASP A 148 6.80 -1.41 3.57
C ASP A 148 5.52 -1.14 2.76
N LEU A 149 5.70 -0.69 1.52
CA LEU A 149 4.60 -0.44 0.60
C LEU A 149 3.83 -1.71 0.27
N ARG A 150 2.54 -1.74 0.63
CA ARG A 150 1.61 -2.83 0.29
C ARG A 150 0.41 -2.31 -0.49
N HIS A 151 -0.02 -3.09 -1.49
CA HIS A 151 -1.11 -2.73 -2.40
C HIS A 151 -0.93 -1.34 -3.01
N ALA A 152 0.33 -0.97 -3.25
CA ALA A 152 0.70 0.36 -3.67
C ALA A 152 0.47 0.57 -5.17
N SER A 153 0.01 1.77 -5.53
CA SER A 153 -0.18 2.20 -6.91
C SER A 153 0.35 3.60 -7.14
N LEU A 154 1.11 3.77 -8.21
CA LEU A 154 1.62 5.06 -8.63
C LEU A 154 0.46 5.96 -9.06
N GLN A 155 0.41 7.18 -8.49
CA GLN A 155 -0.60 8.18 -8.82
C GLN A 155 -0.03 9.27 -9.72
N ASP A 156 1.17 9.77 -9.41
CA ASP A 156 1.84 10.83 -10.13
C ASP A 156 3.36 10.79 -9.90
N PHE A 157 4.12 11.54 -10.69
CA PHE A 157 5.57 11.72 -10.51
C PHE A 157 6.02 13.06 -11.07
N TRP A 158 7.11 13.63 -10.51
CA TRP A 158 7.69 14.91 -10.91
C TRP A 158 9.18 14.96 -10.58
N ASP A 159 9.87 15.96 -11.09
CA ASP A 159 11.25 16.21 -10.75
C ASP A 159 11.35 16.95 -9.42
N ASP A 160 12.30 16.55 -8.59
CA ASP A 160 12.70 17.30 -7.41
C ASP A 160 13.58 18.50 -7.87
N GLU A 161 13.05 19.71 -7.70
CA GLU A 161 13.76 20.96 -8.02
C GLU A 161 14.88 21.26 -7.01
#